data_06238c3fd2244bfdcc5e29ecd2515e7a
#
_entry.id   06238c3fd2244bfdcc5e29ecd2515e7a
#
_cell.length_a   1.000
_cell.length_b   1.000
_cell.length_c   1.000
_cell.angle_alpha   90.00
_cell.angle_beta   90.00
_cell.angle_gamma   90.00
#
_symmetry.space_group_name_H-M   'P 1'
#
loop_
_entity.id
_entity.type
_entity.pdbx_description
1 polymer ?
#
loop_
_entity_poly.entity_id
_entity_poly.type
_entity_poly.pdbx_seq_one_letter_code
_entity_poly.pdbx_strand_id
1 'polypeptide(L)'
;MSEEIKKFDVVFECDAVNPGRMRTDMKVRMLEPDPFECELATDEMGFHGGDGSAPTPLMLFSGGLAACLMTQLRAFSKRLKVDVGEIKLATRLHWQGVQKGREPYETEPVSFEIDIDMEGSASTQQRIELIEAAKKGCFVEQTLMRPNIIGHRLKVGNDWVQV
;
A
#
# COMPACT_ATOMS: atom_id res chain seq x y z
N MET A 1 31.61 3.80 20.19
CA MET A 1 31.29 2.65 19.34
C MET A 1 30.42 3.20 18.20
N SER A 2 30.87 3.06 16.94
CA SER A 2 30.03 3.46 15.80
C SER A 2 28.82 2.54 15.74
N GLU A 3 27.62 3.10 15.71
CA GLU A 3 26.41 2.32 15.48
C GLU A 3 26.51 1.67 14.10
N GLU A 4 26.36 0.34 14.06
CA GLU A 4 26.39 -0.44 12.82
C GLU A 4 25.11 -0.13 12.02
N ILE A 5 25.27 0.51 10.85
CA ILE A 5 24.16 0.79 9.93
C ILE A 5 23.87 -0.48 9.12
N LYS A 6 22.72 -1.12 9.35
CA LYS A 6 22.23 -2.24 8.55
C LYS A 6 21.30 -1.70 7.45
N LYS A 7 21.56 -2.10 6.20
CA LYS A 7 20.67 -1.88 5.06
C LYS A 7 20.08 -3.21 4.63
N PHE A 8 18.88 -3.19 4.13
CA PHE A 8 18.22 -4.34 3.52
C PHE A 8 17.30 -3.84 2.40
N ASP A 9 17.08 -4.68 1.40
CA ASP A 9 16.19 -4.40 0.29
C ASP A 9 14.87 -5.15 0.46
N VAL A 10 13.81 -4.60 -0.11
CA VAL A 10 12.49 -5.21 -0.19
C VAL A 10 12.03 -5.03 -1.64
N VAL A 11 11.92 -6.13 -2.37
CA VAL A 11 11.70 -6.11 -3.82
C VAL A 11 10.47 -6.92 -4.17
N PHE A 12 9.56 -6.30 -4.92
CA PHE A 12 8.36 -6.93 -5.43
C PHE A 12 8.26 -6.79 -6.94
N GLU A 13 7.63 -7.80 -7.56
CA GLU A 13 7.19 -7.77 -8.95
C GLU A 13 5.73 -8.17 -9.05
N CYS A 14 5.05 -7.66 -10.05
CA CYS A 14 3.68 -8.03 -10.36
C CYS A 14 3.52 -8.15 -11.87
N ASP A 15 3.06 -9.32 -12.32
CA ASP A 15 2.55 -9.51 -13.67
C ASP A 15 1.03 -9.45 -13.61
N ALA A 16 0.43 -8.61 -14.44
CA ALA A 16 -1.00 -8.39 -14.47
C ALA A 16 -1.55 -8.62 -15.88
N VAL A 17 -2.66 -9.32 -15.97
CA VAL A 17 -3.35 -9.60 -17.23
C VAL A 17 -4.82 -9.21 -17.08
N ASN A 18 -5.31 -8.41 -18.03
CA ASN A 18 -6.72 -8.11 -18.16
C ASN A 18 -7.29 -8.97 -19.32
N PRO A 19 -8.08 -10.00 -19.03
CA PRO A 19 -8.66 -10.87 -20.07
C PRO A 19 -9.84 -10.23 -20.82
N GLY A 20 -10.26 -9.06 -20.38
CA GLY A 20 -11.39 -8.29 -20.93
C GLY A 20 -12.25 -7.69 -19.81
N ARG A 21 -13.03 -6.68 -20.14
CA ARG A 21 -13.79 -5.86 -19.19
C ARG A 21 -12.87 -5.24 -18.12
N MET A 22 -13.27 -5.25 -16.83
CA MET A 22 -12.54 -4.57 -15.76
C MET A 22 -11.78 -5.53 -14.82
N ARG A 23 -11.95 -6.86 -15.00
CA ARG A 23 -11.22 -7.82 -14.19
C ARG A 23 -9.74 -7.88 -14.59
N THR A 24 -8.88 -7.86 -13.59
CA THR A 24 -7.43 -8.04 -13.75
C THR A 24 -6.98 -9.17 -12.85
N ASP A 25 -6.37 -10.20 -13.42
CA ASP A 25 -5.72 -11.30 -12.71
C ASP A 25 -4.23 -10.99 -12.58
N MET A 26 -3.68 -11.21 -11.39
CA MET A 26 -2.31 -10.81 -11.05
C MET A 26 -1.55 -11.96 -10.40
N LYS A 27 -0.26 -12.04 -10.73
CA LYS A 27 0.72 -12.84 -10.02
C LYS A 27 1.72 -11.90 -9.35
N VAL A 28 1.72 -11.88 -8.03
CA VAL A 28 2.56 -10.99 -7.24
C VAL A 28 3.66 -11.81 -6.58
N ARG A 29 4.90 -11.33 -6.69
CA ARG A 29 6.08 -11.97 -6.11
C ARG A 29 6.82 -11.01 -5.22
N MET A 30 7.17 -11.44 -4.02
CA MET A 30 8.23 -10.86 -3.21
C MET A 30 9.52 -11.59 -3.58
N LEU A 31 10.54 -10.86 -4.02
CA LEU A 31 11.85 -11.41 -4.39
C LEU A 31 12.81 -11.34 -3.21
N GLU A 32 12.74 -10.26 -2.44
CA GLU A 32 13.55 -10.04 -1.26
C GLU A 32 12.71 -9.44 -0.12
N PRO A 33 12.99 -9.74 1.15
CA PRO A 33 14.05 -10.61 1.67
C PRO A 33 13.73 -12.10 1.63
N ASP A 34 12.45 -12.47 1.64
CA ASP A 34 11.97 -13.85 1.70
C ASP A 34 11.10 -14.14 0.47
N PRO A 35 11.60 -14.90 -0.52
CA PRO A 35 10.85 -15.17 -1.75
C PRO A 35 9.50 -15.83 -1.49
N PHE A 36 8.44 -15.20 -1.98
CA PHE A 36 7.07 -15.67 -1.87
C PHE A 36 6.25 -15.20 -3.06
N GLU A 37 5.29 -16.01 -3.54
CA GLU A 37 4.36 -15.59 -4.57
C GLU A 37 2.92 -15.92 -4.20
N CYS A 38 2.00 -15.11 -4.72
CA CYS A 38 0.56 -15.35 -4.61
C CYS A 38 -0.17 -14.85 -5.85
N GLU A 39 -1.36 -15.39 -6.05
CA GLU A 39 -2.29 -14.93 -7.07
C GLU A 39 -3.35 -14.03 -6.43
N LEU A 40 -3.63 -12.91 -7.06
CA LEU A 40 -4.64 -11.94 -6.67
C LEU A 40 -5.50 -11.59 -7.88
N ALA A 41 -6.68 -11.07 -7.63
CA ALA A 41 -7.49 -10.48 -8.68
C ALA A 41 -8.12 -9.17 -8.19
N THR A 42 -8.36 -8.27 -9.13
CA THR A 42 -9.21 -7.09 -8.92
C THR A 42 -10.30 -7.05 -9.97
N ASP A 43 -11.40 -6.42 -9.63
CA ASP A 43 -12.46 -6.07 -10.57
C ASP A 43 -13.08 -4.74 -10.13
N GLU A 44 -13.73 -4.05 -11.04
CA GLU A 44 -14.46 -2.84 -10.70
C GLU A 44 -15.94 -3.15 -10.49
N MET A 45 -16.61 -2.24 -9.80
CA MET A 45 -18.06 -2.24 -9.65
C MET A 45 -18.73 -1.63 -10.88
N GLY A 46 -20.06 -1.65 -10.92
CA GLY A 46 -20.87 -1.18 -12.03
C GLY A 46 -20.57 0.24 -12.52
N PHE A 47 -20.05 1.12 -11.65
CA PHE A 47 -19.66 2.48 -12.01
C PHE A 47 -18.61 2.51 -13.16
N HIS A 48 -17.64 1.62 -13.12
CA HIS A 48 -16.63 1.45 -14.19
C HIS A 48 -16.97 0.32 -15.18
N GLY A 49 -18.16 -0.29 -15.06
CA GLY A 49 -18.57 -1.40 -15.93
C GLY A 49 -17.97 -2.75 -15.57
N GLY A 50 -17.54 -2.94 -14.34
CA GLY A 50 -17.11 -4.20 -13.80
C GLY A 50 -18.27 -5.06 -13.29
N ASP A 51 -17.99 -6.31 -12.97
CA ASP A 51 -18.95 -7.29 -12.47
C ASP A 51 -18.87 -7.49 -10.94
N GLY A 52 -17.91 -6.84 -10.28
CA GLY A 52 -17.66 -6.99 -8.84
C GLY A 52 -17.19 -8.39 -8.46
N SER A 53 -16.52 -9.09 -9.36
CA SER A 53 -16.09 -10.49 -9.14
C SER A 53 -14.86 -10.62 -8.22
N ALA A 54 -14.23 -9.50 -7.86
CA ALA A 54 -13.09 -9.39 -6.97
C ALA A 54 -13.07 -8.01 -6.29
N PRO A 55 -12.26 -7.79 -5.23
CA PRO A 55 -12.07 -6.47 -4.64
C PRO A 55 -11.61 -5.45 -5.68
N THR A 56 -12.00 -4.17 -5.51
CA THR A 56 -11.48 -3.13 -6.40
C THR A 56 -9.99 -2.83 -6.12
N PRO A 57 -9.22 -2.29 -7.09
CA PRO A 57 -7.82 -1.91 -6.88
C PRO A 57 -7.61 -1.01 -5.67
N LEU A 58 -8.50 -0.03 -5.45
CA LEU A 58 -8.42 0.88 -4.29
C LEU A 58 -8.75 0.19 -2.96
N MET A 59 -9.55 -0.88 -2.95
CA MET A 59 -9.72 -1.72 -1.74
C MET A 59 -8.42 -2.42 -1.37
N LEU A 60 -7.70 -3.00 -2.35
CA LEU A 60 -6.40 -3.62 -2.08
C LEU A 60 -5.38 -2.58 -1.62
N PHE A 61 -5.36 -1.40 -2.21
CA PHE A 61 -4.50 -0.30 -1.78
C PHE A 61 -4.79 0.12 -0.33
N SER A 62 -6.06 0.30 0.02
CA SER A 62 -6.48 0.69 1.38
C SER A 62 -6.10 -0.38 2.41
N GLY A 63 -6.37 -1.64 2.08
CA GLY A 63 -5.97 -2.78 2.92
C GLY A 63 -4.44 -2.89 3.05
N GLY A 64 -3.71 -2.66 1.97
CA GLY A 64 -2.25 -2.66 1.95
C GLY A 64 -1.63 -1.59 2.85
N LEU A 65 -2.18 -0.37 2.82
CA LEU A 65 -1.74 0.71 3.72
C LEU A 65 -1.98 0.34 5.19
N ALA A 66 -3.20 -0.11 5.52
CA ALA A 66 -3.55 -0.53 6.88
C ALA A 66 -2.66 -1.67 7.37
N ALA A 67 -2.51 -2.72 6.58
CA ALA A 67 -1.72 -3.90 6.93
C ALA A 67 -0.23 -3.58 7.07
N CYS A 68 0.33 -2.74 6.20
CA CYS A 68 1.73 -2.33 6.26
C CYS A 68 2.03 -1.57 7.56
N LEU A 69 1.20 -0.58 7.92
CA LEU A 69 1.38 0.15 9.18
C LEU A 69 1.18 -0.75 10.39
N MET A 70 0.16 -1.62 10.38
CA MET A 70 -0.09 -2.61 11.44
C MET A 70 1.13 -3.51 11.69
N THR A 71 1.78 -3.95 10.62
CA THR A 71 3.01 -4.76 10.69
C THR A 71 4.11 -3.99 11.43
N GLN A 72 4.33 -2.71 11.10
CA GLN A 72 5.35 -1.90 11.76
C GLN A 72 5.03 -1.63 13.23
N LEU A 73 3.77 -1.31 13.55
CA LEU A 73 3.31 -1.15 14.92
C LEU A 73 3.60 -2.40 15.75
N ARG A 74 3.28 -3.59 15.23
CA ARG A 74 3.49 -4.85 15.92
C ARG A 74 4.97 -5.23 16.03
N ALA A 75 5.75 -5.04 14.99
CA ALA A 75 7.18 -5.33 14.98
C ALA A 75 7.95 -4.40 15.92
N PHE A 76 7.64 -3.10 15.88
CA PHE A 76 8.35 -2.11 16.69
C PHE A 76 7.90 -2.11 18.15
N SER A 77 6.64 -2.47 18.45
CA SER A 77 6.22 -2.66 19.86
C SER A 77 7.07 -3.70 20.57
N LYS A 78 7.41 -4.82 19.88
CA LYS A 78 8.32 -5.84 20.41
C LYS A 78 9.73 -5.29 20.58
N ARG A 79 10.27 -4.58 19.59
CA ARG A 79 11.63 -4.02 19.62
C ARG A 79 11.81 -2.96 20.69
N LEU A 80 10.82 -2.11 20.88
CA LEU A 80 10.82 -1.01 21.86
C LEU A 80 10.30 -1.45 23.23
N LYS A 81 9.83 -2.71 23.37
CA LYS A 81 9.24 -3.28 24.59
C LYS A 81 8.04 -2.47 25.09
N VAL A 82 7.19 -2.03 24.16
CA VAL A 82 5.96 -1.29 24.45
C VAL A 82 4.79 -2.27 24.43
N ASP A 83 4.06 -2.36 25.54
CA ASP A 83 2.86 -3.19 25.63
C ASP A 83 1.65 -2.46 25.01
N VAL A 84 1.23 -2.93 23.86
CA VAL A 84 0.10 -2.36 23.09
C VAL A 84 -1.16 -3.22 23.09
N GLY A 85 -1.08 -4.45 23.60
CA GLY A 85 -2.22 -5.37 23.60
C GLY A 85 -2.76 -5.65 22.18
N GLU A 86 -4.08 -5.64 22.03
CA GLU A 86 -4.73 -5.62 20.72
C GLU A 86 -4.55 -4.24 20.06
N ILE A 87 -4.32 -4.21 18.76
CA ILE A 87 -4.25 -2.99 17.97
C ILE A 87 -5.40 -3.01 16.96
N LYS A 88 -6.20 -1.97 16.97
CA LYS A 88 -7.24 -1.71 15.96
C LYS A 88 -6.82 -0.52 15.11
N LEU A 89 -7.02 -0.62 13.81
CA LEU A 89 -6.65 0.41 12.85
C LEU A 89 -7.77 0.59 11.84
N ALA A 90 -8.16 1.83 11.60
CA ALA A 90 -9.13 2.19 10.59
C ALA A 90 -8.53 3.24 9.64
N THR A 91 -8.64 3.02 8.34
CA THR A 91 -8.24 3.97 7.31
C THR A 91 -9.46 4.60 6.66
N ARG A 92 -9.39 5.91 6.42
CA ARG A 92 -10.35 6.66 5.59
C ARG A 92 -9.59 7.37 4.50
N LEU A 93 -9.78 6.92 3.27
CA LEU A 93 -9.06 7.41 2.12
C LEU A 93 -10.06 8.03 1.14
N HIS A 94 -9.81 9.27 0.74
CA HIS A 94 -10.67 10.03 -0.15
C HIS A 94 -9.89 10.55 -1.34
N TRP A 95 -10.38 10.22 -2.53
CA TRP A 95 -9.92 10.77 -3.80
C TRP A 95 -11.08 11.48 -4.49
N GLN A 96 -10.75 12.44 -5.33
CA GLN A 96 -11.68 13.12 -6.20
C GLN A 96 -11.30 12.87 -7.67
N GLY A 97 -12.30 12.59 -8.49
CA GLY A 97 -12.16 12.56 -9.94
C GLY A 97 -12.83 13.76 -10.56
N VAL A 98 -12.17 14.41 -11.53
CA VAL A 98 -12.71 15.55 -12.27
C VAL A 98 -12.75 15.22 -13.75
N GLN A 99 -13.94 15.28 -14.34
CA GLN A 99 -14.15 15.01 -15.76
C GLN A 99 -14.65 16.27 -16.48
N LYS A 100 -14.01 16.62 -17.58
CA LYS A 100 -14.42 17.73 -18.46
C LYS A 100 -15.11 17.18 -19.70
N GLY A 101 -16.44 17.31 -19.77
CA GLY A 101 -17.20 16.83 -20.90
C GLY A 101 -17.09 15.31 -21.11
N ARG A 102 -16.53 14.89 -22.25
CA ARG A 102 -16.31 13.46 -22.60
C ARG A 102 -14.85 13.03 -22.49
N GLU A 103 -13.97 13.89 -22.02
CA GLU A 103 -12.56 13.55 -21.81
C GLU A 103 -12.41 12.52 -20.67
N PRO A 104 -11.31 11.75 -20.68
CA PRO A 104 -10.96 10.95 -19.50
C PRO A 104 -10.88 11.84 -18.26
N TYR A 105 -11.32 11.34 -17.10
CA TYR A 105 -11.22 12.09 -15.86
C TYR A 105 -9.78 12.08 -15.34
N GLU A 106 -9.43 13.14 -14.63
CA GLU A 106 -8.22 13.25 -13.84
C GLU A 106 -8.56 13.00 -12.36
N THR A 107 -7.61 12.47 -11.58
CA THR A 107 -7.83 12.16 -10.17
C THR A 107 -6.79 12.84 -9.28
N GLU A 108 -7.23 13.21 -8.08
CA GLU A 108 -6.36 13.74 -7.04
C GLU A 108 -6.71 13.17 -5.66
N PRO A 109 -5.71 12.96 -4.78
CA PRO A 109 -5.98 12.63 -3.39
C PRO A 109 -6.51 13.85 -2.65
N VAL A 110 -7.57 13.67 -1.84
CA VAL A 110 -8.18 14.73 -1.03
C VAL A 110 -7.73 14.62 0.43
N SER A 111 -7.92 13.44 1.04
CA SER A 111 -7.48 13.19 2.42
C SER A 111 -7.21 11.72 2.67
N PHE A 112 -6.20 11.44 3.47
CA PHE A 112 -5.88 10.10 3.98
C PHE A 112 -5.75 10.18 5.49
N GLU A 113 -6.65 9.51 6.20
CA GLU A 113 -6.71 9.51 7.65
C GLU A 113 -6.60 8.10 8.19
N ILE A 114 -5.87 7.95 9.31
CA ILE A 114 -5.64 6.66 9.97
C ILE A 114 -5.91 6.84 11.46
N ASP A 115 -6.90 6.10 11.98
CA ASP A 115 -7.16 6.00 13.42
C ASP A 115 -6.50 4.74 13.96
N ILE A 116 -5.86 4.85 15.12
CA ILE A 116 -5.17 3.74 15.78
C ILE A 116 -5.65 3.66 17.23
N ASP A 117 -6.14 2.48 17.63
CA ASP A 117 -6.49 2.16 19.00
C ASP A 117 -5.61 1.02 19.51
N MET A 118 -5.16 1.11 20.76
CA MET A 118 -4.26 0.15 21.41
C MET A 118 -4.76 -0.13 22.82
N GLU A 119 -4.97 -1.41 23.16
CA GLU A 119 -5.57 -1.82 24.44
C GLU A 119 -4.54 -2.08 25.57
N GLY A 120 -3.24 -2.17 25.25
CA GLY A 120 -2.19 -2.50 26.21
C GLY A 120 -1.96 -1.45 27.30
N SER A 121 -1.08 -1.75 28.24
CA SER A 121 -0.78 -0.91 29.42
C SER A 121 0.19 0.24 29.14
N ALA A 122 0.70 0.36 27.90
CA ALA A 122 1.63 1.43 27.54
C ALA A 122 1.02 2.82 27.77
N SER A 123 1.85 3.75 28.27
CA SER A 123 1.44 5.15 28.41
C SER A 123 1.16 5.81 27.06
N THR A 124 0.40 6.90 27.07
CA THR A 124 0.11 7.68 25.87
C THR A 124 1.40 8.12 25.14
N GLN A 125 2.41 8.56 25.89
CA GLN A 125 3.70 8.96 25.32
C GLN A 125 4.40 7.80 24.60
N GLN A 126 4.46 6.62 25.21
CA GLN A 126 5.03 5.42 24.57
C GLN A 126 4.28 5.01 23.31
N ARG A 127 2.95 5.12 23.30
CA ARG A 127 2.13 4.85 22.09
C ARG A 127 2.43 5.86 20.98
N ILE A 128 2.54 7.15 21.29
CA ILE A 128 2.91 8.19 20.33
C ILE A 128 4.29 7.91 19.72
N GLU A 129 5.29 7.64 20.54
CA GLU A 129 6.65 7.32 20.10
C GLU A 129 6.69 6.06 19.20
N LEU A 130 5.91 5.04 19.54
CA LEU A 130 5.75 3.85 18.73
C LEU A 130 5.10 4.17 17.37
N ILE A 131 4.03 4.97 17.35
CA ILE A 131 3.36 5.39 16.11
C ILE A 131 4.34 6.17 15.23
N GLU A 132 5.08 7.13 15.78
CA GLU A 132 6.07 7.91 15.02
C GLU A 132 7.20 7.03 14.45
N ALA A 133 7.62 6.01 15.17
CA ALA A 133 8.57 5.02 14.68
C ALA A 133 7.96 4.17 13.55
N ALA A 134 6.72 3.69 13.74
CA ALA A 134 6.01 2.87 12.76
C ALA A 134 5.75 3.61 11.44
N LYS A 135 5.36 4.89 11.48
CA LYS A 135 5.21 5.77 10.31
C LYS A 135 6.51 5.84 9.50
N LYS A 136 7.65 5.99 10.16
CA LYS A 136 8.98 6.02 9.50
C LYS A 136 9.38 4.67 8.90
N GLY A 137 8.89 3.58 9.45
CA GLY A 137 9.17 2.22 8.98
C GLY A 137 8.14 1.69 7.98
N CYS A 138 6.99 2.32 7.82
CA CYS A 138 5.94 1.85 6.92
C CYS A 138 6.29 2.16 5.45
N PHE A 139 6.59 1.13 4.67
CA PHE A 139 6.96 1.28 3.26
C PHE A 139 5.87 1.99 2.44
N VAL A 140 4.62 1.62 2.62
CA VAL A 140 3.49 2.22 1.88
C VAL A 140 3.33 3.69 2.27
N GLU A 141 3.32 4.02 3.56
CA GLU A 141 3.18 5.41 4.01
C GLU A 141 4.37 6.27 3.56
N GLN A 142 5.61 5.76 3.67
CA GLN A 142 6.79 6.47 3.18
C GLN A 142 6.79 6.66 1.67
N THR A 143 6.19 5.74 0.91
CA THR A 143 5.98 5.89 -0.53
C THR A 143 5.00 7.01 -0.83
N LEU A 144 3.88 7.08 -0.10
CA LEU A 144 2.86 8.12 -0.28
C LEU A 144 3.33 9.52 0.12
N MET A 145 4.18 9.63 1.13
CA MET A 145 4.68 10.90 1.66
C MET A 145 5.81 11.52 0.81
N ARG A 146 6.34 10.81 -0.18
CA ARG A 146 7.47 11.26 -0.98
C ARG A 146 7.12 11.28 -2.46
N PRO A 147 7.64 12.25 -3.24
CA PRO A 147 7.57 12.19 -4.69
C PRO A 147 8.24 10.92 -5.20
N ASN A 148 7.56 10.18 -6.07
CA ASN A 148 8.07 8.96 -6.68
C ASN A 148 8.07 9.12 -8.19
N ILE A 149 9.13 8.63 -8.84
CA ILE A 149 9.21 8.57 -10.30
C ILE A 149 8.68 7.21 -10.73
N ILE A 150 7.58 7.22 -11.50
CA ILE A 150 7.00 6.02 -12.08
C ILE A 150 7.33 6.03 -13.58
N GLY A 151 8.22 5.14 -14.01
CA GLY A 151 8.58 4.98 -15.41
C GLY A 151 7.57 4.09 -16.14
N HIS A 152 7.15 4.49 -17.33
CA HIS A 152 6.28 3.70 -18.19
C HIS A 152 6.99 3.34 -19.47
N ARG A 153 6.77 2.12 -19.97
CA ARG A 153 7.29 1.65 -21.25
C ARG A 153 6.20 0.95 -22.05
N LEU A 154 6.11 1.28 -23.32
CA LEU A 154 5.23 0.62 -24.26
C LEU A 154 6.02 -0.39 -25.10
N LYS A 155 5.53 -1.61 -25.24
CA LYS A 155 6.09 -2.60 -26.16
C LYS A 155 5.61 -2.31 -27.58
N VAL A 156 6.57 -2.05 -28.48
CA VAL A 156 6.32 -1.81 -29.91
C VAL A 156 7.12 -2.84 -30.71
N GLY A 157 6.45 -3.86 -31.25
CA GLY A 157 7.13 -5.01 -31.87
C GLY A 157 7.95 -5.78 -30.84
N ASN A 158 9.26 -5.84 -31.03
CA ASN A 158 10.20 -6.49 -30.09
C ASN A 158 10.87 -5.53 -29.11
N ASP A 159 10.66 -4.23 -29.26
CA ASP A 159 11.34 -3.19 -28.49
C ASP A 159 10.42 -2.60 -27.40
N TRP A 160 11.07 -2.04 -26.35
CA TRP A 160 10.41 -1.28 -25.30
C TRP A 160 10.74 0.20 -25.44
N VAL A 161 9.74 1.03 -25.62
CA VAL A 161 9.86 2.48 -25.79
C VAL A 161 9.42 3.17 -24.50
N GLN A 162 10.21 4.10 -24.00
CA GLN A 162 9.84 4.94 -22.85
C GLN A 162 8.71 5.90 -23.25
N VAL A 163 7.68 6.05 -22.43
CA VAL A 163 6.52 6.96 -22.63
C VAL A 163 6.37 7.87 -21.42
#